data_d5649ab0811e2642365c811613b08214
#
_entry.id   d5649ab0811e2642365c811613b08214
#
_cell.length_a   1.000
_cell.length_b   1.000
_cell.length_c   1.000
_cell.angle_alpha   90.00
_cell.angle_beta   90.00
_cell.angle_gamma   90.00
#
_symmetry.space_group_name_H-M   'P 1'
#
loop_
_entity.id
_entity.type
_entity.pdbx_description
1 polymer ?
#
loop_
_entity_poly.entity_id
_entity_poly.type
_entity_poly.pdbx_seq_one_letter_code
_entity_poly.pdbx_strand_id
1 'polypeptide(L)'
;MHVRLASFTILLAIGMLGAVPAALQEKGGQEEFGPYDLVPNWPQPLPDGPDGVKHDGWTWGSVGAVYAETPDRIWIAQRGELPLPPNAKPWTPYSLLQPPRTANGNDDGLGATCEPAEKRGWERRYHHVIFVVDRNGKMVQWWPQHDKLFEMPCGRGPHKIKMSPYDPDKHVWVIDDQLHLIHKFSYDGKLVMTLGTKGKRGRDGGKLFDRPTDIAWLPDGTFFISDGYGGKRVAKFDKDGKFLMDWGAAPKDPNNPGPNEWNTVHSIQISNDRRLFVVDRGHRRIQVFDENGKFLDMWTTGVRSQPYAHIITTDQFLWESDGGTSRIVKYDLNGKYLYGWGGPGGLPGQFNGPHSITTDQDGNLYLAEVFNGRVQKFRPKPNADKTKLVGQELRYTKK
;
A
#
# COMPACT_ATOMS: atom_id res chain seq x y z
N MET A 1 59.98 -60.49 38.20
CA MET A 1 59.21 -59.26 38.29
C MET A 1 58.97 -58.78 36.85
N HIS A 2 57.81 -59.09 36.29
CA HIS A 2 57.48 -58.82 34.90
C HIS A 2 56.60 -57.58 34.86
N VAL A 3 57.05 -56.52 34.24
CA VAL A 3 56.26 -55.34 33.97
C VAL A 3 55.57 -55.49 32.58
N ARG A 4 54.23 -55.52 32.50
CA ARG A 4 53.47 -55.52 31.27
C ARG A 4 53.21 -54.07 30.85
N LEU A 5 53.71 -53.67 29.69
CA LEU A 5 53.27 -52.44 29.00
C LEU A 5 51.88 -52.66 28.40
N ALA A 6 50.96 -51.79 28.74
CA ALA A 6 49.64 -51.71 28.09
C ALA A 6 49.73 -50.66 27.01
N SER A 7 49.49 -51.05 25.76
CA SER A 7 49.37 -50.13 24.62
C SER A 7 47.95 -49.56 24.59
N PHE A 8 47.84 -48.24 24.70
CA PHE A 8 46.58 -47.51 24.48
C PHE A 8 46.46 -47.16 22.99
N THR A 9 45.48 -47.76 22.33
CA THR A 9 45.08 -47.40 20.97
C THR A 9 44.08 -46.25 21.05
N ILE A 10 44.47 -45.04 20.59
CA ILE A 10 43.56 -43.90 20.46
C ILE A 10 42.82 -44.05 19.14
N LEU A 11 41.53 -44.36 19.24
CA LEU A 11 40.60 -44.25 18.09
C LEU A 11 40.29 -42.75 17.84
N LEU A 12 40.76 -42.24 16.72
CA LEU A 12 40.37 -40.95 16.19
C LEU A 12 38.95 -41.10 15.55
N ALA A 13 37.92 -40.68 16.23
CA ALA A 13 36.59 -40.53 15.64
C ALA A 13 36.57 -39.30 14.72
N ILE A 14 36.68 -39.50 13.41
CA ILE A 14 36.43 -38.45 12.43
C ILE A 14 34.90 -38.26 12.41
N GLY A 15 34.46 -37.18 13.07
CA GLY A 15 33.09 -36.73 12.98
C GLY A 15 32.79 -36.25 11.54
N MET A 16 31.99 -37.01 10.82
CA MET A 16 31.36 -36.49 9.61
C MET A 16 30.44 -35.35 10.00
N LEU A 17 30.89 -34.13 9.74
CA LEU A 17 30.04 -32.98 9.65
C LEU A 17 29.08 -33.23 8.46
N GLY A 18 27.93 -33.78 8.73
CA GLY A 18 26.88 -33.91 7.75
C GLY A 18 26.51 -32.51 7.26
N ALA A 19 26.73 -32.26 5.96
CA ALA A 19 26.21 -31.08 5.31
C ALA A 19 24.69 -31.03 5.53
N VAL A 20 24.21 -30.03 6.24
CA VAL A 20 22.78 -29.75 6.37
C VAL A 20 22.27 -29.58 4.94
N PRO A 21 21.22 -30.32 4.50
CA PRO A 21 20.74 -30.19 3.15
C PRO A 21 20.36 -28.73 2.87
N ALA A 22 20.86 -28.16 1.78
CA ALA A 22 20.56 -26.80 1.33
C ALA A 22 19.05 -26.49 1.26
N ALA A 23 18.21 -27.51 1.11
CA ALA A 23 16.76 -27.42 1.10
C ALA A 23 16.11 -26.93 2.42
N LEU A 24 16.79 -27.06 3.57
CA LEU A 24 16.27 -26.55 4.85
C LEU A 24 16.60 -25.06 5.05
N GLN A 25 17.64 -24.57 4.39
CA GLN A 25 18.02 -23.14 4.43
C GLN A 25 17.14 -22.28 3.52
N GLU A 26 16.59 -22.86 2.44
CA GLU A 26 15.68 -22.15 1.50
C GLU A 26 14.26 -21.95 2.04
N LYS A 27 13.76 -22.82 2.91
CA LYS A 27 12.37 -22.70 3.41
C LYS A 27 12.13 -21.51 4.34
N GLY A 28 13.06 -21.17 5.20
CA GLY A 28 12.95 -20.01 6.08
C GLY A 28 13.09 -18.69 5.32
N GLY A 29 14.03 -18.60 4.37
CA GLY A 29 14.28 -17.40 3.58
C GLY A 29 13.16 -17.04 2.60
N GLN A 30 12.43 -18.02 2.08
CA GLN A 30 11.34 -17.75 1.13
C GLN A 30 10.05 -17.25 1.80
N GLU A 31 9.78 -17.62 3.04
CA GLU A 31 8.60 -17.15 3.76
C GLU A 31 8.77 -15.72 4.27
N GLU A 32 9.99 -15.30 4.61
CA GLU A 32 10.28 -13.95 5.09
C GLU A 32 10.49 -12.95 3.94
N PHE A 33 11.28 -13.32 2.93
CA PHE A 33 11.67 -12.41 1.85
C PHE A 33 10.98 -12.72 0.50
N GLY A 34 10.22 -13.79 0.42
CA GLY A 34 9.50 -14.20 -0.77
C GLY A 34 10.39 -14.50 -1.98
N PRO A 35 9.81 -14.48 -3.19
CA PRO A 35 10.51 -14.76 -4.44
C PRO A 35 11.25 -13.53 -5.00
N TYR A 36 11.54 -12.54 -4.17
CA TYR A 36 12.12 -11.26 -4.56
C TYR A 36 13.41 -10.96 -3.84
N ASP A 37 14.26 -10.16 -4.50
CA ASP A 37 15.38 -9.46 -3.90
C ASP A 37 15.02 -7.99 -3.69
N LEU A 38 15.28 -7.45 -2.51
CA LEU A 38 15.16 -6.02 -2.26
C LEU A 38 16.19 -5.26 -3.11
N VAL A 39 15.75 -4.19 -3.79
CA VAL A 39 16.65 -3.27 -4.49
C VAL A 39 17.16 -2.24 -3.48
N PRO A 40 18.45 -2.27 -3.13
CA PRO A 40 19.00 -1.35 -2.15
C PRO A 40 19.03 0.09 -2.69
N ASN A 41 18.94 1.07 -1.76
CA ASN A 41 19.01 2.51 -2.07
C ASN A 41 17.97 2.97 -3.11
N TRP A 42 16.83 2.32 -3.15
CA TRP A 42 15.68 2.73 -3.94
C TRP A 42 14.48 3.02 -3.02
N PRO A 43 13.81 4.15 -3.17
CA PRO A 43 14.15 5.29 -4.01
C PRO A 43 15.35 6.08 -3.47
N GLN A 44 15.90 6.97 -4.30
CA GLN A 44 16.94 7.89 -3.87
C GLN A 44 16.35 8.97 -2.95
N PRO A 45 17.18 9.64 -2.13
CA PRO A 45 16.74 10.79 -1.35
C PRO A 45 16.04 11.83 -2.24
N LEU A 46 15.03 12.49 -1.71
CA LEU A 46 14.35 13.56 -2.42
C LEU A 46 15.32 14.76 -2.61
N PRO A 47 15.29 15.40 -3.78
CA PRO A 47 16.14 16.55 -4.04
C PRO A 47 15.63 17.81 -3.33
N ASP A 48 16.46 18.85 -3.30
CA ASP A 48 16.01 20.18 -2.95
C ASP A 48 14.88 20.65 -3.87
N GLY A 49 13.98 21.47 -3.35
CA GLY A 49 12.89 22.03 -4.13
C GLY A 49 13.36 23.09 -5.13
N PRO A 50 12.62 23.32 -6.23
CA PRO A 50 12.93 24.33 -7.23
C PRO A 50 12.80 25.77 -6.68
N ASP A 51 12.12 25.96 -5.57
CA ASP A 51 11.99 27.20 -4.81
C ASP A 51 13.17 27.46 -3.86
N GLY A 52 14.20 26.62 -3.91
CA GLY A 52 15.37 26.69 -3.05
C GLY A 52 15.16 26.11 -1.65
N VAL A 53 14.00 25.52 -1.37
CA VAL A 53 13.74 24.83 -0.10
C VAL A 53 14.65 23.61 -0.01
N LYS A 54 15.50 23.60 1.01
CA LYS A 54 16.42 22.51 1.27
C LYS A 54 15.68 21.29 1.77
N HIS A 55 16.01 20.12 1.19
CA HIS A 55 15.53 18.82 1.67
C HIS A 55 16.43 18.25 2.77
N ASP A 56 17.64 18.75 2.89
CA ASP A 56 18.59 18.32 3.94
C ASP A 56 17.96 18.46 5.34
N GLY A 57 18.10 17.39 6.14
CA GLY A 57 17.44 17.29 7.45
C GLY A 57 15.97 16.92 7.41
N TRP A 58 15.41 16.55 6.26
CA TRP A 58 14.05 16.06 6.09
C TRP A 58 14.01 14.65 5.54
N THR A 59 12.93 13.93 5.83
CA THR A 59 12.68 12.59 5.30
C THR A 59 11.25 12.48 4.80
N TRP A 60 10.98 11.39 4.13
CA TRP A 60 9.60 11.07 3.75
C TRP A 60 8.74 10.95 4.99
N GLY A 61 7.54 11.47 4.89
CA GLY A 61 6.49 11.18 5.85
C GLY A 61 5.88 9.81 5.58
N SER A 62 4.66 9.62 6.03
CA SER A 62 3.90 8.42 5.69
C SER A 62 3.65 8.31 4.20
N VAL A 63 3.84 7.15 3.60
CA VAL A 63 3.55 6.95 2.17
C VAL A 63 2.28 6.13 2.02
N GLY A 64 1.20 6.80 1.57
CA GLY A 64 -0.10 6.15 1.38
C GLY A 64 -0.19 5.34 0.10
N ALA A 65 0.50 5.76 -0.97
CA ALA A 65 0.26 5.20 -2.27
C ALA A 65 1.48 5.18 -3.19
N VAL A 66 1.53 4.14 -4.01
CA VAL A 66 2.46 3.96 -5.12
C VAL A 66 1.71 3.34 -6.31
N TYR A 67 2.05 3.77 -7.52
CA TYR A 67 1.53 3.23 -8.77
C TYR A 67 2.64 3.19 -9.83
N ALA A 68 3.01 1.99 -10.26
CA ALA A 68 3.99 1.79 -11.32
C ALA A 68 3.32 1.87 -12.69
N GLU A 69 3.43 3.00 -13.38
CA GLU A 69 2.95 3.15 -14.75
C GLU A 69 3.84 2.38 -15.72
N THR A 70 5.14 2.59 -15.62
CA THR A 70 6.19 1.88 -16.36
C THR A 70 7.40 1.67 -15.44
N PRO A 71 8.38 0.83 -15.82
CA PRO A 71 9.61 0.70 -15.03
C PRO A 71 10.37 2.02 -14.80
N ASP A 72 10.18 3.00 -15.68
CA ASP A 72 10.81 4.32 -15.58
C ASP A 72 9.89 5.43 -15.04
N ARG A 73 8.66 5.08 -14.69
CA ARG A 73 7.69 6.03 -14.14
C ARG A 73 6.88 5.41 -13.02
N ILE A 74 7.35 5.63 -11.81
CA ILE A 74 6.71 5.15 -10.60
C ILE A 74 6.14 6.35 -9.87
N TRP A 75 4.83 6.48 -9.88
CA TRP A 75 4.09 7.53 -9.19
C TRP A 75 4.02 7.25 -7.70
N ILE A 76 4.30 8.24 -6.90
CA ILE A 76 4.28 8.15 -5.43
C ILE A 76 3.49 9.32 -4.89
N ALA A 77 2.65 9.03 -3.90
CA ALA A 77 1.95 10.04 -3.14
C ALA A 77 2.22 9.86 -1.65
N GLN A 78 2.88 10.86 -1.05
CA GLN A 78 3.20 10.88 0.38
C GLN A 78 2.39 11.94 1.13
N ARG A 79 2.37 11.80 2.45
CA ARG A 79 1.56 12.62 3.36
C ARG A 79 2.35 13.74 4.03
N GLY A 80 3.25 14.36 3.25
CA GLY A 80 4.16 15.39 3.72
C GLY A 80 5.44 14.84 4.36
N GLU A 81 6.45 15.67 4.40
CA GLU A 81 7.77 15.36 4.93
C GLU A 81 7.85 15.63 6.44
N LEU A 82 8.72 14.92 7.10
CA LEU A 82 9.01 15.06 8.53
C LEU A 82 10.49 15.41 8.73
N PRO A 83 10.82 16.24 9.74
CA PRO A 83 12.21 16.53 10.06
C PRO A 83 12.90 15.27 10.57
N LEU A 84 14.16 15.08 10.17
CA LEU A 84 15.00 14.04 10.71
C LEU A 84 15.44 14.43 12.13
N PRO A 85 15.35 13.51 13.10
CA PRO A 85 15.97 13.72 14.40
C PRO A 85 17.47 13.98 14.28
N PRO A 86 18.08 14.70 15.20
CA PRO A 86 19.53 14.88 15.23
C PRO A 86 20.24 13.53 15.13
N ASN A 87 21.25 13.42 14.27
CA ASN A 87 22.02 12.20 13.99
C ASN A 87 21.27 11.05 13.29
N ALA A 88 20.01 11.21 12.90
CA ALA A 88 19.33 10.24 12.06
C ALA A 88 19.86 10.31 10.62
N LYS A 89 19.87 9.14 9.97
CA LYS A 89 20.22 9.07 8.55
C LYS A 89 18.98 9.30 7.68
N PRO A 90 19.11 9.86 6.47
CA PRO A 90 17.97 10.14 5.58
C PRO A 90 17.06 8.93 5.26
N TRP A 91 17.61 7.72 5.35
CA TRP A 91 16.88 6.48 5.12
C TRP A 91 16.32 5.83 6.40
N THR A 92 16.41 6.52 7.55
CA THR A 92 15.86 5.97 8.81
C THR A 92 14.35 5.75 8.63
N PRO A 93 13.84 4.53 8.85
CA PRO A 93 12.43 4.26 8.70
C PRO A 93 11.58 5.16 9.59
N TYR A 94 10.48 5.64 9.05
CA TYR A 94 9.57 6.54 9.77
C TYR A 94 9.12 5.99 11.12
N SER A 95 8.85 4.67 11.20
CA SER A 95 8.46 4.01 12.45
C SER A 95 9.49 4.15 13.58
N LEU A 96 10.78 4.35 13.24
CA LEU A 96 11.82 4.60 14.24
C LEU A 96 11.89 6.07 14.65
N LEU A 97 11.24 6.95 13.91
CA LEU A 97 11.16 8.38 14.20
C LEU A 97 9.91 8.74 15.01
N GLN A 98 8.97 7.80 15.15
CA GLN A 98 7.73 8.06 15.86
C GLN A 98 7.92 8.08 17.37
N PRO A 99 7.25 9.02 18.07
CA PRO A 99 7.10 8.89 19.51
C PRO A 99 6.35 7.59 19.85
N PRO A 100 6.59 6.99 21.02
CA PRO A 100 5.86 5.80 21.45
C PRO A 100 4.34 6.07 21.37
N ARG A 101 3.61 5.06 20.88
CA ARG A 101 2.14 5.12 20.79
C ARG A 101 1.56 5.55 22.12
N THR A 102 0.68 6.53 22.11
CA THR A 102 -0.09 6.86 23.28
C THR A 102 -0.99 5.68 23.66
N ALA A 103 -1.27 5.47 24.95
CA ALA A 103 -2.03 4.34 25.46
C ALA A 103 -3.43 4.15 24.83
N ASN A 104 -3.93 5.12 24.10
CA ASN A 104 -5.26 5.11 23.47
C ASN A 104 -5.34 4.44 22.10
N GLY A 105 -4.25 3.90 21.56
CA GLY A 105 -4.26 3.08 20.32
C GLY A 105 -4.66 3.80 19.02
N ASN A 106 -5.08 5.03 19.09
CA ASN A 106 -5.54 5.82 17.95
C ASN A 106 -4.41 6.51 17.19
N ASP A 107 -3.19 6.31 17.60
CA ASP A 107 -2.04 6.86 16.94
C ASP A 107 -1.65 5.92 15.79
N ASP A 108 -2.06 6.24 14.58
CA ASP A 108 -1.55 5.61 13.38
C ASP A 108 -0.13 6.09 13.04
N GLY A 109 0.56 6.59 14.03
CA GLY A 109 1.94 7.04 13.94
C GLY A 109 2.14 8.33 13.16
N LEU A 110 1.07 8.98 12.72
CA LEU A 110 1.08 10.08 11.77
C LEU A 110 0.54 11.37 12.36
N GLY A 111 0.38 11.42 13.70
CA GLY A 111 -0.38 12.48 14.29
C GLY A 111 -1.83 12.44 13.83
N ALA A 112 -2.44 11.26 13.82
CA ALA A 112 -3.86 11.09 13.57
C ALA A 112 -4.73 11.82 14.59
N THR A 113 -4.18 12.17 15.72
CA THR A 113 -4.79 13.15 16.61
C THR A 113 -4.45 14.52 16.07
N CYS A 114 -5.46 15.32 15.83
CA CYS A 114 -5.36 16.74 15.46
C CYS A 114 -4.68 17.60 16.53
N GLU A 115 -3.76 17.04 17.27
CA GLU A 115 -2.90 17.85 18.13
C GLU A 115 -1.82 18.49 17.30
N PRO A 116 -1.58 19.80 17.47
CA PRO A 116 -0.56 20.51 16.73
C PRO A 116 0.78 19.77 16.80
N ALA A 117 1.41 19.60 15.65
CA ALA A 117 2.73 18.97 15.55
C ALA A 117 3.76 19.62 16.49
N GLU A 118 3.62 20.90 16.72
CA GLU A 118 4.41 21.71 17.65
C GLU A 118 4.43 21.17 19.08
N LYS A 119 3.34 20.58 19.57
CA LYS A 119 3.30 19.99 20.90
C LYS A 119 4.12 18.68 21.02
N ARG A 120 4.49 18.07 19.88
CA ARG A 120 5.24 16.82 19.83
C ARG A 120 6.68 16.99 19.34
N GLY A 121 7.08 18.20 18.98
CA GLY A 121 8.39 18.46 18.38
C GLY A 121 8.50 17.92 16.94
N TRP A 122 7.36 17.76 16.26
CA TRP A 122 7.31 17.29 14.88
C TRP A 122 6.65 18.35 14.02
N GLU A 123 7.44 18.93 13.12
CA GLU A 123 6.95 19.81 12.08
C GLU A 123 6.78 19.00 10.80
N ARG A 124 5.57 18.99 10.26
CA ARG A 124 5.29 18.42 8.95
C ARG A 124 5.24 19.55 7.93
N ARG A 125 5.88 19.35 6.80
CA ARG A 125 5.70 20.24 5.64
C ARG A 125 5.11 19.44 4.47
N TYR A 126 4.15 20.05 3.79
CA TYR A 126 3.59 19.48 2.57
C TYR A 126 4.47 19.89 1.40
N HIS A 127 5.43 19.04 1.11
CA HIS A 127 6.42 19.20 0.06
C HIS A 127 6.66 17.83 -0.57
N HIS A 128 6.89 17.79 -1.89
CA HIS A 128 6.98 16.53 -2.62
C HIS A 128 5.79 15.57 -2.38
N VAL A 129 4.55 16.10 -2.38
CA VAL A 129 3.37 15.29 -2.05
C VAL A 129 3.04 14.30 -3.16
N ILE A 130 3.13 14.74 -4.44
CA ILE A 130 2.93 13.90 -5.61
C ILE A 130 4.16 14.04 -6.51
N PHE A 131 4.82 12.93 -6.78
CA PHE A 131 6.00 12.91 -7.62
C PHE A 131 6.19 11.56 -8.33
N VAL A 132 7.10 11.53 -9.29
CA VAL A 132 7.45 10.34 -10.08
C VAL A 132 8.94 10.09 -9.96
N VAL A 133 9.30 8.84 -9.75
CA VAL A 133 10.69 8.38 -9.80
C VAL A 133 10.90 7.43 -10.99
N ASP A 134 12.14 7.39 -11.49
CA ASP A 134 12.56 6.45 -12.52
C ASP A 134 12.93 5.07 -11.94
N ARG A 135 13.35 4.15 -12.80
CA ARG A 135 13.78 2.78 -12.42
C ARG A 135 14.91 2.75 -11.40
N ASN A 136 15.72 3.81 -11.34
CA ASN A 136 16.84 3.96 -10.43
C ASN A 136 16.46 4.68 -9.13
N GLY A 137 15.18 5.05 -9.00
CA GLY A 137 14.66 5.75 -7.84
C GLY A 137 14.91 7.26 -7.82
N LYS A 138 15.45 7.82 -8.90
CA LYS A 138 15.67 9.26 -9.04
C LYS A 138 14.34 9.96 -9.35
N MET A 139 14.03 11.04 -8.64
CA MET A 139 12.86 11.85 -8.96
C MET A 139 13.02 12.51 -10.33
N VAL A 140 12.04 12.30 -11.22
CA VAL A 140 12.00 12.81 -12.59
C VAL A 140 10.85 13.79 -12.83
N GLN A 141 9.89 13.83 -11.93
CA GLN A 141 8.75 14.75 -11.98
C GLN A 141 8.21 14.99 -10.58
N TRP A 142 7.72 16.19 -10.32
CA TRP A 142 7.04 16.58 -9.09
C TRP A 142 6.02 17.67 -9.44
N TRP A 143 4.91 17.70 -8.68
CA TRP A 143 3.85 18.70 -8.86
C TRP A 143 3.78 19.67 -7.67
N PRO A 144 4.75 20.57 -7.49
CA PRO A 144 4.80 21.50 -6.36
C PRO A 144 3.57 22.40 -6.25
N GLN A 145 2.94 22.73 -7.39
CA GLN A 145 1.73 23.55 -7.44
C GLN A 145 0.55 22.90 -6.71
N HIS A 146 0.61 21.58 -6.43
CA HIS A 146 -0.45 20.85 -5.74
C HIS A 146 -0.11 20.49 -4.29
N ASP A 147 1.09 20.76 -3.80
CA ASP A 147 1.47 20.40 -2.43
C ASP A 147 0.50 20.99 -1.40
N LYS A 148 0.15 22.28 -1.56
CA LYS A 148 -0.81 22.97 -0.69
C LYS A 148 -2.26 22.49 -0.81
N LEU A 149 -2.60 21.77 -1.88
CA LEU A 149 -3.93 21.22 -2.05
C LEU A 149 -4.23 20.17 -0.97
N PHE A 150 -3.20 19.45 -0.53
CA PHE A 150 -3.26 18.39 0.46
C PHE A 150 -2.92 18.85 1.88
N GLU A 151 -2.59 20.13 2.03
CA GLU A 151 -2.21 20.67 3.33
C GLU A 151 -3.40 20.75 4.29
N MET A 152 -3.17 20.27 5.50
CA MET A 152 -4.12 20.40 6.59
C MET A 152 -3.40 20.41 7.95
N PRO A 153 -3.96 21.07 8.97
CA PRO A 153 -3.30 21.28 10.27
C PRO A 153 -2.94 19.98 11.00
N CYS A 154 -3.74 18.93 10.79
CA CYS A 154 -3.54 17.66 11.43
C CYS A 154 -3.98 16.57 10.46
N GLY A 155 -3.14 16.23 9.54
CA GLY A 155 -3.66 15.35 8.57
C GLY A 155 -2.66 14.40 7.99
N ARG A 156 -3.25 13.50 7.23
CA ARG A 156 -2.52 12.51 6.51
C ARG A 156 -2.19 13.03 5.13
N GLY A 157 -3.16 13.34 4.31
CA GLY A 157 -2.97 13.68 2.90
C GLY A 157 -3.31 12.48 2.00
N PRO A 158 -2.69 12.34 0.83
CA PRO A 158 -3.07 11.33 -0.14
C PRO A 158 -3.11 9.91 0.40
N HIS A 159 -4.21 9.21 0.10
CA HIS A 159 -4.44 7.83 0.47
C HIS A 159 -4.19 6.87 -0.69
N LYS A 160 -4.52 7.28 -1.92
CA LYS A 160 -4.36 6.47 -3.12
C LYS A 160 -3.95 7.33 -4.31
N ILE A 161 -3.13 6.77 -5.20
CA ILE A 161 -2.83 7.28 -6.53
C ILE A 161 -2.99 6.15 -7.54
N LYS A 162 -3.73 6.39 -8.62
CA LYS A 162 -4.01 5.40 -9.67
C LYS A 162 -4.29 6.06 -11.01
N MET A 163 -4.19 5.27 -12.07
CA MET A 163 -4.70 5.58 -13.41
C MET A 163 -5.67 4.50 -13.85
N SER A 164 -6.71 4.89 -14.58
CA SER A 164 -7.61 3.93 -15.20
C SER A 164 -6.87 3.15 -16.31
N PRO A 165 -6.97 1.82 -16.34
CA PRO A 165 -6.39 1.03 -17.44
C PRO A 165 -7.12 1.20 -18.77
N TYR A 166 -8.23 1.93 -18.78
CA TYR A 166 -9.07 2.17 -19.95
C TYR A 166 -9.02 3.62 -20.45
N ASP A 167 -8.26 4.48 -19.78
CA ASP A 167 -8.17 5.90 -20.10
C ASP A 167 -6.97 6.20 -21.01
N PRO A 168 -7.19 6.54 -22.31
CA PRO A 168 -6.11 6.85 -23.23
C PRO A 168 -5.34 8.13 -22.87
N ASP A 169 -5.99 9.05 -22.16
CA ASP A 169 -5.39 10.32 -21.73
C ASP A 169 -4.56 10.16 -20.44
N LYS A 170 -4.61 8.96 -19.83
CA LYS A 170 -3.84 8.62 -18.63
C LYS A 170 -4.02 9.60 -17.48
N HIS A 171 -5.26 10.01 -17.23
CA HIS A 171 -5.52 10.87 -16.08
C HIS A 171 -5.05 10.21 -14.78
N VAL A 172 -4.45 11.02 -13.93
CA VAL A 172 -3.95 10.60 -12.62
C VAL A 172 -5.01 10.92 -11.57
N TRP A 173 -5.49 9.88 -10.89
CA TRP A 173 -6.45 10.03 -9.82
C TRP A 173 -5.77 9.93 -8.47
N VAL A 174 -6.08 10.91 -7.60
CA VAL A 174 -5.54 10.98 -6.25
C VAL A 174 -6.70 11.11 -5.27
N ILE A 175 -6.72 10.23 -4.29
CA ILE A 175 -7.75 10.21 -3.25
C ILE A 175 -7.12 10.74 -1.97
N ASP A 176 -7.76 11.73 -1.36
CA ASP A 176 -7.41 12.26 -0.05
C ASP A 176 -8.50 11.90 0.97
N ASP A 177 -8.20 10.96 1.86
CA ASP A 177 -9.15 10.49 2.84
C ASP A 177 -9.43 11.52 3.94
N GLN A 178 -8.50 12.41 4.23
CA GLN A 178 -8.65 13.39 5.31
C GLN A 178 -9.40 14.65 4.87
N LEU A 179 -9.18 15.09 3.65
CA LEU A 179 -9.91 16.21 3.07
C LEU A 179 -11.24 15.80 2.46
N HIS A 180 -11.54 14.48 2.42
CA HIS A 180 -12.75 13.90 1.86
C HIS A 180 -12.92 14.18 0.36
N LEU A 181 -11.80 14.18 -0.39
CA LEU A 181 -11.73 14.58 -1.78
C LEU A 181 -11.17 13.49 -2.68
N ILE A 182 -11.65 13.47 -3.92
CA ILE A 182 -11.08 12.70 -5.01
C ILE A 182 -10.72 13.69 -6.12
N HIS A 183 -9.45 13.75 -6.49
CA HIS A 183 -8.93 14.61 -7.55
C HIS A 183 -8.61 13.81 -8.79
N LYS A 184 -8.96 14.33 -9.96
CA LYS A 184 -8.53 13.85 -11.28
C LYS A 184 -7.66 14.92 -11.91
N PHE A 185 -6.43 14.55 -12.24
CA PHE A 185 -5.47 15.42 -12.94
C PHE A 185 -5.25 14.90 -14.35
N SER A 186 -4.96 15.81 -15.30
CA SER A 186 -4.36 15.41 -16.57
C SER A 186 -2.94 14.87 -16.34
N TYR A 187 -2.40 14.18 -17.33
CA TYR A 187 -1.08 13.55 -17.23
C TYR A 187 0.07 14.55 -16.99
N ASP A 188 -0.10 15.78 -17.44
CA ASP A 188 0.82 16.91 -17.20
C ASP A 188 0.56 17.67 -15.89
N GLY A 189 -0.41 17.23 -15.08
CA GLY A 189 -0.66 17.75 -13.74
C GLY A 189 -1.66 18.90 -13.66
N LYS A 190 -2.49 19.15 -14.67
CA LYS A 190 -3.60 20.12 -14.54
C LYS A 190 -4.75 19.46 -13.79
N LEU A 191 -5.30 20.10 -12.76
CA LEU A 191 -6.50 19.64 -12.09
C LEU A 191 -7.72 19.71 -13.04
N VAL A 192 -8.32 18.57 -13.32
CA VAL A 192 -9.46 18.41 -14.26
C VAL A 192 -10.78 18.33 -13.52
N MET A 193 -10.81 17.58 -12.41
CA MET A 193 -12.04 17.34 -11.65
C MET A 193 -11.72 17.17 -10.17
N THR A 194 -12.67 17.58 -9.33
CA THR A 194 -12.68 17.26 -7.91
C THR A 194 -14.07 16.78 -7.51
N LEU A 195 -14.15 15.62 -6.87
CA LEU A 195 -15.34 15.14 -6.20
C LEU A 195 -15.18 15.30 -4.70
N GLY A 196 -16.30 15.59 -4.02
CA GLY A 196 -16.32 15.89 -2.58
C GLY A 196 -16.29 17.39 -2.28
N THR A 197 -16.37 17.71 -1.01
CA THR A 197 -16.28 19.08 -0.50
C THR A 197 -15.21 19.14 0.59
N LYS A 198 -14.20 19.97 0.40
CA LYS A 198 -13.03 20.04 1.29
C LYS A 198 -13.42 20.16 2.77
N GLY A 199 -12.98 19.19 3.57
CA GLY A 199 -13.19 19.16 5.02
C GLY A 199 -14.63 18.88 5.46
N LYS A 200 -15.55 18.55 4.54
CA LYS A 200 -16.94 18.22 4.89
C LYS A 200 -17.19 16.72 4.73
N ARG A 201 -17.60 16.10 5.82
CA ARG A 201 -17.99 14.69 5.87
C ARG A 201 -19.46 14.51 5.51
N GLY A 202 -19.78 13.40 4.88
CA GLY A 202 -21.17 13.02 4.67
C GLY A 202 -21.37 12.00 3.55
N ARG A 203 -22.63 11.77 3.24
CA ARG A 203 -23.08 10.88 2.16
C ARG A 203 -24.15 11.62 1.35
N ASP A 204 -23.71 12.34 0.34
CA ASP A 204 -24.59 13.06 -0.58
C ASP A 204 -24.06 12.92 -2.02
N GLY A 205 -24.33 11.76 -2.63
CA GLY A 205 -23.85 11.43 -3.97
C GLY A 205 -22.35 11.68 -4.10
N GLY A 206 -21.96 12.44 -5.11
CA GLY A 206 -20.59 12.86 -5.33
C GLY A 206 -20.17 14.17 -4.65
N LYS A 207 -21.07 14.80 -3.88
CA LYS A 207 -20.79 16.08 -3.20
C LYS A 207 -20.10 15.89 -1.86
N LEU A 208 -20.40 14.80 -1.15
CA LEU A 208 -19.86 14.50 0.16
C LEU A 208 -19.38 13.06 0.22
N PHE A 209 -18.22 12.88 0.84
CA PHE A 209 -17.63 11.60 1.23
C PHE A 209 -17.26 11.62 2.70
N ASP A 210 -17.07 10.45 3.29
CA ASP A 210 -16.49 10.37 4.62
C ASP A 210 -15.27 9.45 4.62
N ARG A 211 -14.14 10.05 4.23
CA ARG A 211 -12.82 9.43 4.13
C ARG A 211 -12.75 8.34 3.06
N PRO A 212 -12.88 8.73 1.76
CA PRO A 212 -12.73 7.82 0.63
C PRO A 212 -11.31 7.21 0.59
N THR A 213 -11.18 6.01 0.04
CA THR A 213 -9.95 5.22 0.18
C THR A 213 -9.37 4.71 -1.13
N ASP A 214 -10.20 4.27 -2.10
CA ASP A 214 -9.71 3.68 -3.34
C ASP A 214 -10.71 3.87 -4.49
N ILE A 215 -10.27 3.57 -5.72
CA ILE A 215 -11.04 3.71 -6.96
C ILE A 215 -10.77 2.54 -7.91
N ALA A 216 -11.81 2.09 -8.62
CA ALA A 216 -11.71 1.09 -9.69
C ALA A 216 -12.62 1.44 -10.86
N TRP A 217 -12.30 0.97 -12.07
CA TRP A 217 -12.99 1.33 -13.30
C TRP A 217 -13.46 0.12 -14.10
N LEU A 218 -14.58 0.30 -14.80
CA LEU A 218 -15.04 -0.55 -15.89
C LEU A 218 -14.50 -0.05 -17.24
N PRO A 219 -14.51 -0.90 -18.28
CA PRO A 219 -14.00 -0.54 -19.60
C PRO A 219 -14.70 0.65 -20.28
N ASP A 220 -15.95 0.93 -19.91
CA ASP A 220 -16.74 2.07 -20.41
C ASP A 220 -16.42 3.41 -19.71
N GLY A 221 -15.49 3.38 -18.75
CA GLY A 221 -15.09 4.52 -17.93
C GLY A 221 -15.95 4.73 -16.68
N THR A 222 -17.02 3.97 -16.47
CA THR A 222 -17.75 3.91 -15.19
C THR A 222 -16.77 3.57 -14.08
N PHE A 223 -16.87 4.27 -12.93
CA PHE A 223 -15.96 4.03 -11.83
C PHE A 223 -16.67 3.92 -10.47
N PHE A 224 -15.95 3.30 -9.54
CA PHE A 224 -16.44 3.05 -8.18
C PHE A 224 -15.44 3.59 -7.16
N ILE A 225 -15.96 4.27 -6.15
CA ILE A 225 -15.20 4.79 -5.02
C ILE A 225 -15.55 3.97 -3.77
N SER A 226 -14.52 3.41 -3.12
CA SER A 226 -14.67 2.92 -1.75
C SER A 226 -14.65 4.11 -0.80
N ASP A 227 -15.80 4.44 -0.21
CA ASP A 227 -15.94 5.56 0.73
C ASP A 227 -15.88 4.99 2.17
N GLY A 228 -14.67 4.93 2.68
CA GLY A 228 -14.21 3.94 3.61
C GLY A 228 -14.30 4.18 5.08
N TYR A 229 -13.46 4.97 5.70
CA TYR A 229 -13.34 4.98 7.16
C TYR A 229 -14.62 5.40 7.87
N GLY A 230 -15.35 6.37 7.33
CA GLY A 230 -16.62 6.85 7.87
C GLY A 230 -17.83 6.57 6.97
N GLY A 231 -17.67 6.61 5.66
CA GLY A 231 -18.76 6.57 4.67
C GLY A 231 -19.48 5.23 4.57
N LYS A 232 -18.82 4.11 4.88
CA LYS A 232 -19.42 2.78 4.93
C LYS A 232 -20.17 2.40 3.65
N ARG A 233 -19.62 2.78 2.48
CA ARG A 233 -20.27 2.54 1.18
C ARG A 233 -19.29 2.32 0.05
N VAL A 234 -19.79 1.77 -1.04
CA VAL A 234 -19.21 1.89 -2.38
C VAL A 234 -20.13 2.81 -3.19
N ALA A 235 -19.57 3.82 -3.86
CA ALA A 235 -20.31 4.78 -4.67
C ALA A 235 -19.91 4.63 -6.15
N LYS A 236 -20.92 4.54 -7.05
CA LYS A 236 -20.77 4.35 -8.50
C LYS A 236 -21.01 5.66 -9.23
N PHE A 237 -20.15 5.95 -10.21
CA PHE A 237 -20.19 7.15 -11.03
C PHE A 237 -20.06 6.78 -12.51
N ASP A 238 -20.61 7.61 -13.40
CA ASP A 238 -20.29 7.52 -14.82
C ASP A 238 -18.88 8.10 -15.10
N LYS A 239 -18.43 7.97 -16.34
CA LYS A 239 -17.10 8.45 -16.78
C LYS A 239 -16.86 9.96 -16.60
N ASP A 240 -17.93 10.74 -16.53
CA ASP A 240 -17.91 12.19 -16.40
C ASP A 240 -18.04 12.67 -14.92
N GLY A 241 -18.10 11.71 -13.98
CA GLY A 241 -18.17 11.98 -12.55
C GLY A 241 -19.58 12.24 -12.03
N LYS A 242 -20.64 11.96 -12.81
CA LYS A 242 -22.00 12.01 -12.34
C LYS A 242 -22.31 10.81 -11.46
N PHE A 243 -22.81 11.07 -10.26
CA PHE A 243 -23.25 10.03 -9.34
C PHE A 243 -24.38 9.21 -9.92
N LEU A 244 -24.30 7.90 -9.82
CA LEU A 244 -25.31 6.96 -10.31
C LEU A 244 -26.04 6.28 -9.14
N MET A 245 -25.31 5.68 -8.21
CA MET A 245 -25.84 4.97 -7.06
C MET A 245 -24.77 4.70 -6.02
N ASP A 246 -25.18 4.28 -4.84
CA ASP A 246 -24.28 3.70 -3.83
C ASP A 246 -24.96 2.57 -3.05
N TRP A 247 -24.16 1.76 -2.38
CA TRP A 247 -24.65 0.71 -1.49
C TRP A 247 -23.72 0.54 -0.28
N GLY A 248 -24.28 -0.07 0.76
CA GLY A 248 -23.59 -0.34 2.01
C GLY A 248 -24.05 0.54 3.16
N ALA A 249 -23.82 0.05 4.38
CA ALA A 249 -24.17 0.70 5.63
C ALA A 249 -23.23 0.27 6.77
N ALA A 250 -23.32 0.94 7.91
CA ALA A 250 -22.77 0.42 9.15
C ALA A 250 -23.51 -0.87 9.58
N PRO A 251 -22.84 -1.79 10.28
CA PRO A 251 -23.49 -3.00 10.79
C PRO A 251 -24.67 -2.68 11.70
N LYS A 252 -25.77 -3.41 11.53
CA LYS A 252 -26.90 -3.40 12.47
C LYS A 252 -26.50 -4.05 13.81
N ASP A 253 -25.76 -5.16 13.71
CA ASP A 253 -25.10 -5.80 14.86
C ASP A 253 -23.57 -5.77 14.63
N PRO A 254 -22.81 -4.97 15.40
CA PRO A 254 -21.36 -4.89 15.26
C PRO A 254 -20.62 -6.22 15.48
N ASN A 255 -21.24 -7.17 16.21
CA ASN A 255 -20.65 -8.48 16.50
C ASN A 255 -20.95 -9.51 15.41
N ASN A 256 -21.96 -9.28 14.58
CA ASN A 256 -22.35 -10.19 13.50
C ASN A 256 -22.70 -9.42 12.21
N PRO A 257 -21.72 -8.78 11.57
CA PRO A 257 -21.96 -7.97 10.37
C PRO A 257 -22.33 -8.83 9.17
N GLY A 258 -23.48 -8.54 8.59
CA GLY A 258 -24.01 -9.19 7.38
C GLY A 258 -23.35 -8.71 6.08
N PRO A 259 -23.82 -9.20 4.93
CA PRO A 259 -23.50 -8.63 3.62
C PRO A 259 -23.88 -7.15 3.51
N ASN A 260 -23.13 -6.37 2.74
CA ASN A 260 -23.31 -4.92 2.59
C ASN A 260 -23.13 -4.09 3.88
N GLU A 261 -22.70 -4.69 4.95
CA GLU A 261 -22.39 -4.00 6.20
C GLU A 261 -20.88 -3.87 6.37
N TRP A 262 -20.39 -2.67 6.74
CA TRP A 262 -18.99 -2.31 6.68
C TRP A 262 -18.46 -1.74 7.99
N ASN A 263 -17.26 -2.16 8.36
CA ASN A 263 -16.48 -1.40 9.34
C ASN A 263 -15.59 -0.38 8.61
N THR A 264 -14.75 -0.82 7.68
CA THR A 264 -13.86 0.06 6.93
C THR A 264 -13.72 -0.42 5.49
N VAL A 265 -14.37 0.27 4.56
CA VAL A 265 -14.23 0.01 3.11
C VAL A 265 -12.89 0.59 2.67
N HIS A 266 -11.88 -0.25 2.41
CA HIS A 266 -10.50 0.26 2.31
C HIS A 266 -9.87 0.15 0.92
N SER A 267 -10.25 -0.82 0.13
CA SER A 267 -9.74 -0.99 -1.23
C SER A 267 -10.80 -1.64 -2.12
N ILE A 268 -10.76 -1.36 -3.42
CA ILE A 268 -11.68 -1.90 -4.42
C ILE A 268 -10.94 -2.25 -5.70
N GLN A 269 -11.24 -3.44 -6.26
CA GLN A 269 -10.74 -3.91 -7.54
C GLN A 269 -11.86 -4.59 -8.33
N ILE A 270 -11.68 -4.69 -9.64
CA ILE A 270 -12.64 -5.32 -10.55
C ILE A 270 -11.93 -6.42 -11.35
N SER A 271 -12.51 -7.62 -11.37
CA SER A 271 -12.03 -8.74 -12.17
C SER A 271 -12.49 -8.65 -13.63
N ASN A 272 -11.93 -9.48 -14.51
CA ASN A 272 -12.27 -9.50 -15.93
C ASN A 272 -13.76 -9.86 -16.18
N ASP A 273 -14.36 -10.60 -15.29
CA ASP A 273 -15.78 -10.97 -15.31
C ASP A 273 -16.68 -9.92 -14.62
N ARG A 274 -16.15 -8.70 -14.39
CA ARG A 274 -16.84 -7.52 -13.86
C ARG A 274 -17.33 -7.66 -12.40
N ARG A 275 -16.79 -8.61 -11.62
CA ARG A 275 -17.03 -8.68 -10.18
C ARG A 275 -16.17 -7.65 -9.44
N LEU A 276 -16.79 -6.96 -8.48
CA LEU A 276 -16.14 -6.01 -7.61
C LEU A 276 -15.71 -6.70 -6.33
N PHE A 277 -14.43 -6.64 -6.03
CA PHE A 277 -13.83 -7.14 -4.79
C PHE A 277 -13.53 -5.96 -3.89
N VAL A 278 -14.17 -5.94 -2.73
CA VAL A 278 -14.12 -4.79 -1.81
C VAL A 278 -13.62 -5.22 -0.45
N VAL A 279 -12.55 -4.61 -0.01
CA VAL A 279 -11.95 -4.88 1.30
C VAL A 279 -12.77 -4.24 2.41
N ASP A 280 -13.24 -5.05 3.34
CA ASP A 280 -13.77 -4.62 4.64
C ASP A 280 -12.71 -4.85 5.73
N ARG A 281 -11.76 -3.90 5.83
CA ARG A 281 -10.59 -4.03 6.67
C ARG A 281 -10.91 -4.28 8.14
N GLY A 282 -11.87 -3.57 8.69
CA GLY A 282 -12.23 -3.68 10.09
C GLY A 282 -12.87 -5.01 10.46
N HIS A 283 -13.57 -5.65 9.51
CA HIS A 283 -14.13 -6.98 9.70
C HIS A 283 -13.23 -8.11 9.14
N ARG A 284 -12.03 -7.78 8.63
CA ARG A 284 -11.04 -8.74 8.15
C ARG A 284 -11.59 -9.66 7.06
N ARG A 285 -12.25 -9.07 6.08
CA ARG A 285 -12.90 -9.82 5.00
C ARG A 285 -12.88 -9.06 3.68
N ILE A 286 -13.11 -9.80 2.61
CA ILE A 286 -13.39 -9.26 1.28
C ILE A 286 -14.84 -9.62 0.95
N GLN A 287 -15.61 -8.64 0.48
CA GLN A 287 -16.95 -8.86 -0.04
C GLN A 287 -16.95 -8.67 -1.56
N VAL A 288 -17.72 -9.51 -2.26
CA VAL A 288 -17.79 -9.54 -3.72
C VAL A 288 -19.18 -9.13 -4.17
N PHE A 289 -19.24 -8.24 -5.16
CA PHE A 289 -20.48 -7.70 -5.72
C PHE A 289 -20.46 -7.75 -7.25
N ASP A 290 -21.63 -7.69 -7.86
CA ASP A 290 -21.72 -7.29 -9.25
C ASP A 290 -21.58 -5.75 -9.38
N GLU A 291 -21.53 -5.26 -10.61
CA GLU A 291 -21.40 -3.84 -10.92
C GLU A 291 -22.63 -2.99 -10.54
N ASN A 292 -23.75 -3.60 -10.12
CA ASN A 292 -24.97 -2.96 -9.67
C ASN A 292 -25.15 -3.07 -8.14
N GLY A 293 -24.10 -3.51 -7.42
CA GLY A 293 -24.09 -3.59 -5.97
C GLY A 293 -24.83 -4.80 -5.39
N LYS A 294 -25.21 -5.78 -6.22
CA LYS A 294 -25.75 -7.05 -5.74
C LYS A 294 -24.63 -7.87 -5.09
N PHE A 295 -24.83 -8.25 -3.85
CA PHE A 295 -23.91 -9.14 -3.14
C PHE A 295 -23.84 -10.52 -3.82
N LEU A 296 -22.63 -11.02 -4.02
CA LEU A 296 -22.35 -12.31 -4.62
C LEU A 296 -21.69 -13.29 -3.65
N ASP A 297 -20.64 -12.84 -2.92
CA ASP A 297 -19.86 -13.70 -2.05
C ASP A 297 -19.06 -12.88 -1.02
N MET A 298 -18.52 -13.53 0.00
CA MET A 298 -17.55 -12.96 0.93
C MET A 298 -16.71 -14.04 1.62
N TRP A 299 -15.48 -13.69 1.98
CA TRP A 299 -14.61 -14.56 2.78
C TRP A 299 -13.77 -13.78 3.77
N THR A 300 -13.36 -14.44 4.85
CA THR A 300 -12.42 -13.88 5.83
C THR A 300 -10.99 -13.96 5.33
N THR A 301 -10.20 -12.92 5.61
CA THR A 301 -8.75 -12.91 5.34
C THR A 301 -7.93 -13.45 6.52
N GLY A 302 -8.59 -13.74 7.64
CA GLY A 302 -7.98 -14.38 8.81
C GLY A 302 -7.99 -13.52 10.07
N VAL A 303 -7.91 -14.18 11.24
CA VAL A 303 -8.12 -13.54 12.55
C VAL A 303 -7.08 -12.46 12.91
N ARG A 304 -5.90 -12.49 12.31
CA ARG A 304 -4.83 -11.50 12.51
C ARG A 304 -4.68 -10.53 11.34
N SER A 305 -5.43 -10.76 10.26
CA SER A 305 -5.37 -9.94 9.06
C SER A 305 -5.93 -8.55 9.31
N GLN A 306 -5.36 -7.59 8.63
CA GLN A 306 -5.91 -6.26 8.36
C GLN A 306 -5.63 -5.95 6.89
N PRO A 307 -6.50 -6.37 5.97
CA PRO A 307 -6.27 -6.15 4.55
C PRO A 307 -6.27 -4.65 4.25
N TYR A 308 -5.14 -4.12 3.78
CA TYR A 308 -5.03 -2.70 3.48
C TYR A 308 -5.34 -2.41 2.03
N ALA A 309 -4.62 -3.04 1.12
CA ALA A 309 -4.85 -2.87 -0.31
C ALA A 309 -4.77 -4.21 -1.02
N HIS A 310 -5.45 -4.30 -2.14
CA HIS A 310 -5.32 -5.44 -3.03
C HIS A 310 -5.27 -4.98 -4.48
N ILE A 311 -4.71 -5.84 -5.32
CA ILE A 311 -4.74 -5.75 -6.77
C ILE A 311 -5.25 -7.07 -7.34
N ILE A 312 -5.96 -7.00 -8.46
CA ILE A 312 -6.27 -8.17 -9.27
C ILE A 312 -5.40 -8.11 -10.51
N THR A 313 -4.62 -9.16 -10.69
CA THR A 313 -3.65 -9.27 -11.77
C THR A 313 -4.29 -9.83 -13.04
N THR A 314 -3.64 -9.65 -14.19
CA THR A 314 -4.17 -10.09 -15.50
C THR A 314 -4.41 -11.60 -15.57
N ASP A 315 -3.70 -12.39 -14.77
CA ASP A 315 -3.91 -13.83 -14.59
C ASP A 315 -5.01 -14.17 -13.57
N GLN A 316 -5.76 -13.15 -13.12
CA GLN A 316 -6.95 -13.26 -12.27
C GLN A 316 -6.67 -13.88 -10.90
N PHE A 317 -5.54 -13.51 -10.29
CA PHE A 317 -5.31 -13.71 -8.87
C PHE A 317 -5.46 -12.39 -8.11
N LEU A 318 -5.93 -12.49 -6.88
CA LEU A 318 -5.98 -11.37 -5.95
C LEU A 318 -4.72 -11.39 -5.08
N TRP A 319 -3.99 -10.28 -5.10
CA TRP A 319 -2.84 -10.06 -4.21
C TRP A 319 -3.15 -8.94 -3.24
N GLU A 320 -2.95 -9.22 -1.97
CA GLU A 320 -3.27 -8.33 -0.85
C GLU A 320 -2.02 -7.91 -0.10
N SER A 321 -1.93 -6.65 0.26
CA SER A 321 -1.01 -6.18 1.30
C SER A 321 -1.74 -6.18 2.64
N ASP A 322 -1.32 -7.05 3.54
CA ASP A 322 -1.92 -7.24 4.86
C ASP A 322 -1.10 -6.51 5.94
N GLY A 323 -1.67 -5.43 6.46
CA GLY A 323 -1.06 -4.64 7.53
C GLY A 323 -1.09 -5.32 8.90
N GLY A 324 -2.00 -6.27 9.12
CA GLY A 324 -2.10 -6.99 10.38
C GLY A 324 -1.02 -8.04 10.56
N THR A 325 -0.68 -8.74 9.49
CA THR A 325 0.38 -9.76 9.49
C THR A 325 1.69 -9.28 8.87
N SER A 326 1.70 -8.08 8.28
CA SER A 326 2.84 -7.52 7.54
C SER A 326 3.31 -8.46 6.42
N ARG A 327 2.37 -8.94 5.60
CA ARG A 327 2.62 -9.89 4.50
C ARG A 327 1.98 -9.42 3.21
N ILE A 328 2.53 -9.93 2.11
CA ILE A 328 1.89 -9.94 0.80
C ILE A 328 1.25 -11.31 0.64
N VAL A 329 -0.04 -11.35 0.35
CA VAL A 329 -0.85 -12.58 0.35
C VAL A 329 -1.54 -12.77 -0.99
N LYS A 330 -1.57 -14.01 -1.49
CA LYS A 330 -2.21 -14.42 -2.75
C LYS A 330 -3.46 -15.25 -2.47
N TYR A 331 -4.55 -14.87 -3.13
CA TYR A 331 -5.80 -15.65 -3.17
C TYR A 331 -6.20 -15.94 -4.62
N ASP A 332 -6.97 -17.01 -4.84
CA ASP A 332 -7.80 -17.07 -6.03
C ASP A 332 -9.04 -16.16 -5.87
N LEU A 333 -9.82 -15.97 -6.95
CA LEU A 333 -11.00 -15.11 -6.92
C LEU A 333 -12.23 -15.75 -6.22
N ASN A 334 -12.07 -16.91 -5.61
CA ASN A 334 -13.04 -17.58 -4.74
C ASN A 334 -12.61 -17.55 -3.26
N GLY A 335 -11.56 -16.79 -2.94
CA GLY A 335 -11.08 -16.58 -1.58
C GLY A 335 -10.19 -17.68 -1.02
N LYS A 336 -9.74 -18.64 -1.83
CA LYS A 336 -8.79 -19.67 -1.39
C LYS A 336 -7.40 -19.05 -1.24
N TYR A 337 -6.84 -19.13 -0.04
CA TYR A 337 -5.44 -18.78 0.21
C TYR A 337 -4.50 -19.71 -0.57
N LEU A 338 -3.56 -19.11 -1.29
CA LEU A 338 -2.59 -19.83 -2.12
C LEU A 338 -1.17 -19.68 -1.64
N TYR A 339 -0.77 -18.46 -1.25
CA TYR A 339 0.61 -18.15 -0.87
C TYR A 339 0.67 -16.85 -0.08
N GLY A 340 1.75 -16.66 0.68
CA GLY A 340 2.05 -15.37 1.32
C GLY A 340 3.47 -15.33 1.86
N TRP A 341 4.05 -14.14 1.85
CA TRP A 341 5.40 -13.88 2.30
C TRP A 341 5.51 -12.49 2.95
N GLY A 342 6.61 -12.23 3.62
CA GLY A 342 6.90 -11.00 4.34
C GLY A 342 6.89 -11.19 5.84
N GLY A 343 7.38 -10.19 6.56
CA GLY A 343 7.46 -10.18 8.01
C GLY A 343 7.47 -8.76 8.57
N PRO A 344 7.04 -8.58 9.83
CA PRO A 344 6.95 -7.28 10.46
C PRO A 344 8.33 -6.69 10.79
N GLY A 345 8.48 -5.38 10.59
CA GLY A 345 9.66 -4.66 11.05
C GLY A 345 9.95 -3.39 10.27
N GLY A 346 11.02 -2.70 10.69
CA GLY A 346 11.50 -1.47 10.08
C GLY A 346 12.76 -1.63 9.20
N LEU A 347 13.39 -2.80 9.23
CA LEU A 347 14.59 -3.04 8.43
C LEU A 347 14.26 -3.18 6.94
N PRO A 348 15.22 -2.98 6.04
CA PRO A 348 15.05 -3.24 4.62
C PRO A 348 14.51 -4.66 4.35
N GLY A 349 13.44 -4.76 3.54
CA GLY A 349 12.77 -6.03 3.24
C GLY A 349 11.68 -6.44 4.23
N GLN A 350 11.65 -5.88 5.44
CA GLN A 350 10.56 -6.05 6.40
C GLN A 350 9.45 -5.02 6.15
N PHE A 351 8.24 -5.28 6.64
CA PHE A 351 7.05 -4.45 6.41
C PHE A 351 6.46 -3.89 7.69
N ASN A 352 6.02 -2.63 7.63
CA ASN A 352 5.24 -2.02 8.70
C ASN A 352 4.15 -1.10 8.12
N GLY A 353 2.92 -1.59 8.14
CA GLY A 353 1.80 -0.94 7.47
C GLY A 353 1.92 -0.92 5.95
N PRO A 354 2.08 -2.10 5.29
CA PRO A 354 2.12 -2.22 3.84
C PRO A 354 0.76 -1.78 3.26
N HIS A 355 0.71 -0.58 2.69
CA HIS A 355 -0.54 0.13 2.41
C HIS A 355 -0.94 0.15 0.94
N SER A 356 0.02 0.09 0.03
CA SER A 356 -0.24 0.04 -1.41
C SER A 356 0.81 -0.80 -2.09
N ILE A 357 0.40 -1.66 -3.02
CA ILE A 357 1.27 -2.49 -3.85
C ILE A 357 0.96 -2.26 -5.33
N THR A 358 1.98 -2.40 -6.16
CA THR A 358 1.88 -2.36 -7.62
C THR A 358 3.08 -3.06 -8.24
N THR A 359 2.95 -3.52 -9.49
CA THR A 359 4.06 -4.12 -10.25
C THR A 359 4.34 -3.32 -11.51
N ASP A 360 5.57 -3.32 -12.00
CA ASP A 360 5.90 -2.80 -13.34
C ASP A 360 5.99 -3.92 -14.39
N GLN A 361 6.25 -3.56 -15.65
CA GLN A 361 6.32 -4.52 -16.78
C GLN A 361 7.55 -5.43 -16.72
N ASP A 362 8.58 -5.07 -15.96
CA ASP A 362 9.75 -5.91 -15.69
C ASP A 362 9.49 -6.91 -14.54
N GLY A 363 8.29 -6.87 -13.94
CA GLY A 363 7.88 -7.73 -12.81
C GLY A 363 8.40 -7.26 -11.45
N ASN A 364 8.97 -6.07 -11.36
CA ASN A 364 9.34 -5.51 -10.06
C ASN A 364 8.07 -5.19 -9.27
N LEU A 365 8.10 -5.49 -7.97
CA LEU A 365 7.07 -5.14 -7.02
C LEU A 365 7.46 -3.88 -6.24
N TYR A 366 6.52 -2.96 -6.09
CA TYR A 366 6.67 -1.76 -5.29
C TYR A 366 5.66 -1.78 -4.14
N LEU A 367 6.14 -1.45 -2.95
CA LEU A 367 5.35 -1.48 -1.72
C LEU A 367 5.49 -0.15 -0.99
N ALA A 368 4.39 0.58 -0.83
CA ALA A 368 4.32 1.78 0.00
C ALA A 368 3.94 1.41 1.44
N GLU A 369 4.62 2.01 2.41
CA GLU A 369 4.45 1.74 3.82
C GLU A 369 4.09 3.02 4.60
N VAL A 370 2.95 2.98 5.27
CA VAL A 370 2.47 4.15 6.02
C VAL A 370 3.20 4.34 7.34
N PHE A 371 3.66 3.28 8.00
CA PHE A 371 4.33 3.38 9.29
C PHE A 371 5.86 3.46 9.18
N ASN A 372 6.45 2.95 8.12
CA ASN A 372 7.87 3.13 7.86
C ASN A 372 8.19 4.39 7.05
N GLY A 373 7.17 5.04 6.44
CA GLY A 373 7.36 6.27 5.64
C GLY A 373 8.30 6.06 4.46
N ARG A 374 8.07 5.01 3.68
CA ARG A 374 8.94 4.67 2.53
C ARG A 374 8.18 3.92 1.44
N VAL A 375 8.80 3.83 0.28
CA VAL A 375 8.49 2.83 -0.74
C VAL A 375 9.67 1.89 -0.87
N GLN A 376 9.42 0.60 -0.94
CA GLN A 376 10.44 -0.40 -1.25
C GLN A 376 10.21 -0.97 -2.65
N LYS A 377 11.29 -1.21 -3.39
CA LYS A 377 11.30 -1.89 -4.68
C LYS A 377 11.90 -3.29 -4.51
N PHE A 378 11.21 -4.28 -5.03
CA PHE A 378 11.61 -5.68 -5.02
C PHE A 378 11.73 -6.19 -6.45
N ARG A 379 12.86 -6.79 -6.79
CA ARG A 379 13.13 -7.40 -8.10
C ARG A 379 12.93 -8.92 -8.00
N PRO A 380 12.28 -9.58 -8.97
CA PRO A 380 12.23 -11.03 -9.00
C PRO A 380 13.61 -11.67 -8.91
N LYS A 381 13.76 -12.68 -8.04
CA LYS A 381 14.99 -13.49 -7.98
C LYS A 381 15.21 -14.20 -9.33
N PRO A 382 16.46 -14.41 -9.78
CA PRO A 382 16.74 -15.15 -11.00
C PRO A 382 16.07 -16.49 -10.99
N ASN A 383 15.64 -17.28 -10.80
CA ASN A 383 14.98 -18.61 -10.72
C ASN A 383 13.77 -18.65 -9.79
N ALA A 384 13.14 -17.49 -9.56
CA ALA A 384 11.93 -17.44 -8.75
C ALA A 384 10.81 -18.32 -9.35
N ASP A 385 10.08 -19.00 -8.48
CA ASP A 385 8.84 -19.68 -8.87
C ASP A 385 7.83 -18.61 -9.33
N LYS A 386 7.53 -18.60 -10.63
CA LYS A 386 6.64 -17.63 -11.26
C LYS A 386 5.23 -17.63 -10.66
N THR A 387 4.78 -18.73 -10.08
CA THR A 387 3.47 -18.82 -9.44
C THR A 387 3.39 -18.05 -8.12
N LYS A 388 4.55 -17.73 -7.55
CA LYS A 388 4.72 -16.95 -6.31
C LYS A 388 5.04 -15.48 -6.56
N LEU A 389 5.30 -15.08 -7.78
CA LEU A 389 5.48 -13.66 -8.15
C LEU A 389 4.13 -12.99 -8.26
N VAL A 390 4.07 -11.73 -7.84
CA VAL A 390 2.90 -10.87 -8.07
C VAL A 390 2.79 -10.63 -9.57
N GLY A 391 1.64 -10.97 -10.14
CA GLY A 391 1.37 -10.81 -11.56
C GLY A 391 1.23 -9.36 -11.98
N GLN A 392 1.06 -9.13 -13.27
CA GLN A 392 0.88 -7.80 -13.83
C GLN A 392 -0.53 -7.27 -13.58
N GLU A 393 -0.65 -6.01 -13.19
CA GLU A 393 -1.92 -5.31 -13.20
C GLU A 393 -2.32 -4.94 -14.63
N LEU A 394 -3.62 -4.84 -14.89
CA LEU A 394 -4.11 -4.28 -16.14
C LEU A 394 -3.72 -2.80 -16.23
N ARG A 395 -3.13 -2.40 -17.36
CA ARG A 395 -2.73 -1.02 -17.66
C ARG A 395 -3.15 -0.63 -19.07
N TYR A 396 -3.34 0.67 -19.27
CA TYR A 396 -3.56 1.18 -20.60
C TYR A 396 -2.31 0.93 -21.46
N THR A 397 -2.51 0.23 -22.55
CA THR A 397 -1.52 0.05 -23.62
C THR A 397 -2.08 0.65 -24.89
N LYS A 398 -1.33 1.61 -25.47
CA LYS A 398 -1.69 2.14 -26.79
C LYS A 398 -1.64 0.99 -27.78
N LYS A 399 -2.77 0.66 -28.40
CA LYS A 399 -2.85 -0.32 -29.48
C LYS A 399 -2.15 0.21 -30.73
#